data_5950be727122532488b9d974e1c489f3
#
_entry.id   5950be727122532488b9d974e1c489f3
#
_cell.length_a   1.000
_cell.length_b   1.000
_cell.length_c   1.000
_cell.angle_alpha   90.00
_cell.angle_beta   90.00
_cell.angle_gamma   90.00
#
_symmetry.space_group_name_H-M   'P 1'
#
loop_
_entity.id
_entity.type
_entity.pdbx_description
1 polymer ?
#
loop_
_entity_poly.entity_id
_entity_poly.type
_entity_poly.pdbx_seq_one_letter_code
_entity_poly.pdbx_strand_id
1 'polypeptide(L)'
;MLVVLSDLHLTDGTSGETISSGAFEVFAERLQDMALAASLRVDGSYRPLEQLDVLLLGDVLDVIRSTRWLARKDVRPWTDPSRPEFLDMVNQVTAGILRQNEESLATLRRLAEPGGITLPPADKLGRIADTREQQSVKVNIHYMVGNHDWFFRHKWRRNSARTCRTRRFTDSARSTTYGRCC
;
A
#
# COMPACT_ATOMS: atom_id res chain seq x y z
N MET A 1 -10.06 8.30 9.75
CA MET A 1 -8.70 8.65 10.24
C MET A 1 -7.73 8.46 9.09
N LEU A 2 -6.71 9.32 8.95
CA LEU A 2 -5.64 9.15 7.98
C LEU A 2 -4.31 8.97 8.72
N VAL A 3 -3.54 7.96 8.33
CA VAL A 3 -2.17 7.70 8.79
C VAL A 3 -1.26 7.73 7.57
N VAL A 4 -0.14 8.43 7.66
CA VAL A 4 0.83 8.56 6.56
C VAL A 4 2.13 7.92 6.98
N LEU A 5 2.65 7.03 6.13
CA LEU A 5 3.98 6.44 6.23
C LEU A 5 4.78 6.83 4.99
N SER A 6 6.05 7.19 5.16
CA SER A 6 6.97 7.47 4.06
C SER A 6 8.29 6.77 4.28
N ASP A 7 9.08 6.65 3.21
CA ASP A 7 10.51 6.28 3.28
C ASP A 7 10.76 4.92 3.95
N LEU A 8 9.94 3.90 3.66
CA LEU A 8 10.14 2.55 4.20
C LEU A 8 11.39 1.87 3.64
N HIS A 9 11.76 2.18 2.39
CA HIS A 9 12.96 1.70 1.72
C HIS A 9 13.19 0.19 1.86
N LEU A 10 12.16 -0.62 1.63
CA LEU A 10 12.26 -2.07 1.66
C LEU A 10 13.22 -2.55 0.56
N THR A 11 14.29 -3.25 0.92
CA THR A 11 15.34 -3.74 0.02
C THR A 11 15.18 -5.23 -0.30
N ASP A 12 15.94 -5.72 -1.28
CA ASP A 12 16.04 -7.15 -1.61
C ASP A 12 17.05 -7.91 -0.72
N GLY A 13 17.51 -7.29 0.36
CA GLY A 13 18.47 -7.85 1.31
C GLY A 13 19.93 -7.78 0.84
N THR A 14 20.19 -7.51 -0.45
CA THR A 14 21.57 -7.52 -0.99
C THR A 14 22.42 -6.33 -0.53
N SER A 15 21.80 -5.24 -0.13
CA SER A 15 22.45 -4.04 0.44
C SER A 15 22.16 -3.85 1.93
N GLY A 16 21.63 -4.86 2.59
CA GLY A 16 21.21 -4.84 3.98
C GLY A 16 19.71 -4.66 4.17
N GLU A 17 19.25 -5.00 5.37
CA GLU A 17 17.85 -4.82 5.80
C GLU A 17 17.67 -3.41 6.36
N THR A 18 16.56 -2.77 6.04
CA THR A 18 16.22 -1.41 6.52
C THR A 18 15.23 -1.43 7.66
N ILE A 19 14.21 -2.29 7.55
CA ILE A 19 13.13 -2.41 8.53
C ILE A 19 12.83 -3.90 8.71
N SER A 20 12.85 -4.38 9.97
CA SER A 20 12.49 -5.76 10.28
C SER A 20 10.98 -5.99 10.22
N SER A 21 10.55 -7.24 10.02
CA SER A 21 9.13 -7.61 10.03
C SER A 21 8.44 -7.28 11.36
N GLY A 22 9.17 -7.38 12.48
CA GLY A 22 8.65 -7.01 13.81
C GLY A 22 8.22 -5.55 13.93
N ALA A 23 8.83 -4.63 13.17
CA ALA A 23 8.39 -3.23 13.15
C ALA A 23 6.98 -3.05 12.56
N PHE A 24 6.61 -3.90 11.59
CA PHE A 24 5.26 -3.89 11.01
C PHE A 24 4.21 -4.47 11.97
N GLU A 25 4.58 -5.44 12.81
CA GLU A 25 3.69 -5.93 13.87
C GLU A 25 3.44 -4.82 14.91
N VAL A 26 4.49 -4.15 15.37
CA VAL A 26 4.36 -3.00 16.28
C VAL A 26 3.52 -1.88 15.63
N PHE A 27 3.71 -1.62 14.34
CA PHE A 27 2.88 -0.66 13.61
C PHE A 27 1.40 -1.07 13.63
N ALA A 28 1.09 -2.34 13.39
CA ALA A 28 -0.29 -2.85 13.41
C ALA A 28 -0.93 -2.69 14.79
N GLU A 29 -0.21 -3.01 15.87
CA GLU A 29 -0.67 -2.79 17.25
C GLU A 29 -0.94 -1.31 17.54
N ARG A 30 -0.01 -0.44 17.15
CA ARG A 30 -0.19 1.01 17.35
C ARG A 30 -1.34 1.57 16.54
N LEU A 31 -1.58 1.03 15.34
CA LEU A 31 -2.70 1.44 14.51
C LEU A 31 -4.05 1.07 15.16
N GLN A 32 -4.11 -0.10 15.81
CA GLN A 32 -5.25 -0.52 16.63
C GLN A 32 -5.50 0.45 17.80
N ASP A 33 -4.45 0.80 18.55
CA ASP A 33 -4.52 1.76 19.68
C ASP A 33 -4.98 3.14 19.19
N MET A 34 -4.42 3.62 18.08
CA MET A 34 -4.78 4.91 17.49
C MET A 34 -6.23 4.94 17.01
N ALA A 35 -6.74 3.83 16.45
CA ALA A 35 -8.13 3.72 16.01
C ALA A 35 -9.08 3.80 17.21
N LEU A 36 -8.74 3.17 18.34
CA LEU A 36 -9.51 3.27 19.57
C LEU A 36 -9.47 4.69 20.12
N ALA A 37 -8.30 5.30 20.21
CA ALA A 37 -8.15 6.67 20.70
C ALA A 37 -8.90 7.69 19.83
N ALA A 38 -8.86 7.53 18.49
CA ALA A 38 -9.60 8.39 17.56
C ALA A 38 -11.12 8.20 17.61
N SER A 39 -11.59 7.14 18.24
CA SER A 39 -13.01 6.86 18.47
C SER A 39 -13.57 7.58 19.71
N LEU A 40 -12.70 8.06 20.60
CA LEU A 40 -13.07 8.90 21.74
C LEU A 40 -13.17 10.36 21.27
N ARG A 41 -14.28 11.01 21.61
CA ARG A 41 -14.56 12.40 21.22
C ARG A 41 -14.20 13.36 22.36
N VAL A 42 -14.00 14.62 22.02
CA VAL A 42 -13.65 15.69 22.97
C VAL A 42 -14.72 15.87 24.04
N ASP A 43 -15.98 15.59 23.73
CA ASP A 43 -17.12 15.65 24.66
C ASP A 43 -17.22 14.43 25.60
N GLY A 44 -16.24 13.51 25.52
CA GLY A 44 -16.19 12.29 26.31
C GLY A 44 -17.03 11.14 25.73
N SER A 45 -17.74 11.35 24.62
CA SER A 45 -18.50 10.28 23.97
C SER A 45 -17.57 9.37 23.17
N TYR A 46 -17.98 8.11 23.02
CA TYR A 46 -17.33 7.11 22.19
C TYR A 46 -18.14 6.88 20.93
N ARG A 47 -17.50 7.03 19.78
CA ARG A 47 -18.05 6.68 18.48
C ARG A 47 -16.99 5.89 17.71
N PRO A 48 -17.17 4.56 17.54
CA PRO A 48 -16.23 3.73 16.82
C PRO A 48 -15.92 4.27 15.45
N LEU A 49 -14.65 4.23 15.08
CA LEU A 49 -14.18 4.65 13.77
C LEU A 49 -14.70 3.67 12.70
N GLU A 50 -15.32 4.17 11.64
CA GLU A 50 -15.84 3.34 10.54
C GLU A 50 -14.76 3.04 9.50
N GLN A 51 -13.85 4.00 9.27
CA GLN A 51 -12.83 3.92 8.24
C GLN A 51 -11.51 4.52 8.68
N LEU A 52 -10.42 3.85 8.26
CA LEU A 52 -9.04 4.27 8.43
C LEU A 52 -8.34 4.17 7.08
N ASP A 53 -7.65 5.23 6.68
CA ASP A 53 -6.84 5.28 5.47
C ASP A 53 -5.36 5.31 5.87
N VAL A 54 -4.58 4.37 5.33
CA VAL A 54 -3.11 4.35 5.44
C VAL A 54 -2.54 4.77 4.09
N LEU A 55 -1.81 5.86 4.07
CA LEU A 55 -1.13 6.36 2.88
C LEU A 55 0.36 6.02 2.96
N LEU A 56 0.82 5.16 2.06
CA LEU A 56 2.24 4.89 1.81
C LEU A 56 2.74 5.96 0.83
N LEU A 57 3.42 6.98 1.37
CA LEU A 57 3.78 8.21 0.66
C LEU A 57 5.19 8.08 0.04
N GLY A 58 5.30 7.24 -1.00
CA GLY A 58 6.54 7.06 -1.77
C GLY A 58 7.62 6.26 -1.05
N ASP A 59 8.63 5.86 -1.82
CA ASP A 59 9.84 5.17 -1.38
C ASP A 59 9.60 3.96 -0.49
N VAL A 60 8.52 3.21 -0.81
CA VAL A 60 8.19 1.97 -0.10
C VAL A 60 9.17 0.86 -0.50
N LEU A 61 9.44 0.71 -1.81
CA LEU A 61 10.35 -0.30 -2.34
C LEU A 61 11.63 0.39 -2.85
N ASP A 62 12.77 0.00 -2.31
CA ASP A 62 14.06 0.59 -2.72
C ASP A 62 14.69 -0.23 -3.85
N VAL A 63 14.22 -0.01 -5.06
CA VAL A 63 14.73 -0.70 -6.25
C VAL A 63 16.14 -0.22 -6.61
N ILE A 64 16.53 0.98 -6.21
CA ILE A 64 17.83 1.59 -6.57
C ILE A 64 18.97 0.95 -5.79
N ARG A 65 18.75 0.60 -4.52
CA ARG A 65 19.83 0.15 -3.59
C ARG A 65 20.27 -1.29 -3.76
N SER A 66 19.68 -2.07 -4.66
CA SER A 66 20.10 -3.46 -4.87
C SER A 66 21.50 -3.56 -5.44
N THR A 67 22.35 -4.46 -4.88
CA THR A 67 23.65 -4.78 -5.47
C THR A 67 23.53 -5.57 -6.77
N ARG A 68 22.34 -6.07 -7.14
CA ARG A 68 22.10 -6.76 -8.42
C ARG A 68 22.41 -5.87 -9.62
N TRP A 69 22.29 -4.55 -9.49
CA TRP A 69 22.71 -3.61 -10.51
C TRP A 69 24.20 -3.70 -10.86
N LEU A 70 25.02 -4.25 -9.97
CA LEU A 70 26.47 -4.43 -10.18
C LEU A 70 26.78 -5.70 -11.00
N ALA A 71 25.84 -6.64 -11.12
CA ALA A 71 26.04 -7.89 -11.85
C ALA A 71 26.24 -7.68 -13.36
N ARG A 72 25.79 -6.56 -13.90
CA ARG A 72 25.96 -6.20 -15.32
C ARG A 72 26.68 -4.86 -15.43
N LYS A 73 27.55 -4.73 -16.45
CA LYS A 73 28.28 -3.46 -16.69
C LYS A 73 27.45 -2.45 -17.48
N ASP A 74 26.49 -2.92 -18.27
CA ASP A 74 25.72 -2.16 -19.27
C ASP A 74 24.34 -1.72 -18.76
N VAL A 75 23.92 -2.12 -17.55
CA VAL A 75 22.63 -1.77 -16.94
C VAL A 75 22.83 -1.20 -15.55
N ARG A 76 22.28 -0.03 -15.31
CA ARG A 76 22.34 0.73 -14.05
C ARG A 76 20.95 1.30 -13.73
N PRO A 77 20.68 1.74 -12.50
CA PRO A 77 19.40 2.38 -12.15
C PRO A 77 19.03 3.60 -13.00
N TRP A 78 19.98 4.21 -13.67
CA TRP A 78 19.82 5.37 -14.57
C TRP A 78 19.89 5.01 -16.07
N THR A 79 19.90 3.72 -16.40
CA THR A 79 19.84 3.26 -17.80
C THR A 79 18.46 3.60 -18.40
N ASP A 80 18.41 3.81 -19.73
CA ASP A 80 17.16 4.09 -20.43
C ASP A 80 16.09 3.03 -20.10
N PRO A 81 14.94 3.46 -19.53
CA PRO A 81 13.87 2.56 -19.12
C PRO A 81 13.17 1.83 -20.26
N SER A 82 13.42 2.23 -21.52
CA SER A 82 12.87 1.53 -22.71
C SER A 82 13.60 0.22 -23.02
N ARG A 83 14.81 0.04 -22.52
CA ARG A 83 15.64 -1.14 -22.77
C ARG A 83 15.07 -2.39 -22.09
N PRO A 84 14.94 -3.53 -22.80
CA PRO A 84 14.44 -4.78 -22.21
C PRO A 84 15.29 -5.23 -20.99
N GLU A 85 16.61 -5.12 -21.08
CA GLU A 85 17.53 -5.54 -20.02
C GLU A 85 17.35 -4.72 -18.73
N PHE A 86 16.99 -3.44 -18.85
CA PHE A 86 16.66 -2.59 -17.73
C PHE A 86 15.37 -3.07 -17.05
N LEU A 87 14.33 -3.36 -17.84
CA LEU A 87 13.05 -3.85 -17.32
C LEU A 87 13.20 -5.21 -16.63
N ASP A 88 14.03 -6.09 -17.19
CA ASP A 88 14.33 -7.39 -16.59
C ASP A 88 15.02 -7.22 -15.25
N MET A 89 16.01 -6.33 -15.14
CA MET A 89 16.70 -6.05 -13.88
C MET A 89 15.74 -5.47 -12.84
N VAL A 90 14.91 -4.49 -13.22
CA VAL A 90 13.86 -3.94 -12.32
C VAL A 90 12.92 -5.05 -11.82
N ASN A 91 12.49 -5.96 -12.69
CA ASN A 91 11.64 -7.08 -12.30
C ASN A 91 12.34 -8.03 -11.33
N GLN A 92 13.62 -8.34 -11.56
CA GLN A 92 14.42 -9.22 -10.69
C GLN A 92 14.61 -8.60 -9.30
N VAL A 93 14.97 -7.32 -9.25
CA VAL A 93 15.14 -6.58 -7.99
C VAL A 93 13.81 -6.51 -7.24
N THR A 94 12.73 -6.12 -7.93
CA THR A 94 11.39 -6.05 -7.33
C THR A 94 10.96 -7.41 -6.76
N ALA A 95 11.13 -8.49 -7.50
CA ALA A 95 10.81 -9.83 -7.02
C ALA A 95 11.68 -10.21 -5.80
N GLY A 96 12.92 -9.77 -5.75
CA GLY A 96 13.81 -9.92 -4.59
C GLY A 96 13.26 -9.18 -3.37
N ILE A 97 12.87 -7.91 -3.53
CA ILE A 97 12.30 -7.08 -2.46
C ILE A 97 11.02 -7.73 -1.90
N LEU A 98 10.11 -8.15 -2.77
CA LEU A 98 8.84 -8.76 -2.34
C LEU A 98 9.07 -10.04 -1.55
N ARG A 99 10.03 -10.89 -1.94
CA ARG A 99 10.38 -12.11 -1.20
C ARG A 99 11.04 -11.79 0.15
N GLN A 100 12.00 -10.86 0.15
CA GLN A 100 12.73 -10.48 1.38
C GLN A 100 11.79 -9.92 2.45
N ASN A 101 10.73 -9.22 2.04
CA ASN A 101 9.82 -8.50 2.92
C ASN A 101 8.40 -9.14 2.96
N GLU A 102 8.30 -10.43 2.68
CA GLU A 102 7.01 -11.13 2.57
C GLU A 102 6.18 -11.00 3.85
N GLU A 103 6.80 -11.17 5.02
CA GLU A 103 6.14 -11.05 6.33
C GLU A 103 5.62 -9.63 6.58
N SER A 104 6.44 -8.62 6.30
CA SER A 104 6.06 -7.20 6.43
C SER A 104 4.86 -6.85 5.55
N LEU A 105 4.89 -7.31 4.30
CA LEU A 105 3.82 -7.10 3.33
C LEU A 105 2.55 -7.90 3.70
N ALA A 106 2.71 -9.09 4.30
CA ALA A 106 1.60 -9.88 4.81
C ALA A 106 0.90 -9.16 5.96
N THR A 107 1.65 -8.53 6.87
CA THR A 107 1.09 -7.72 7.96
C THR A 107 0.27 -6.54 7.42
N LEU A 108 0.80 -5.79 6.43
CA LEU A 108 0.04 -4.72 5.77
C LEU A 108 -1.23 -5.25 5.09
N ARG A 109 -1.15 -6.41 4.42
CA ARG A 109 -2.33 -7.03 3.78
C ARG A 109 -3.39 -7.41 4.81
N ARG A 110 -2.98 -8.05 5.91
CA ARG A 110 -3.86 -8.45 7.01
C ARG A 110 -4.60 -7.26 7.61
N LEU A 111 -3.96 -6.09 7.73
CA LEU A 111 -4.61 -4.86 8.20
C LEU A 111 -5.77 -4.42 7.29
N ALA A 112 -5.66 -4.63 5.98
CA ALA A 112 -6.70 -4.26 5.01
C ALA A 112 -7.83 -5.30 4.90
N GLU A 113 -7.68 -6.49 5.50
CA GLU A 113 -8.72 -7.51 5.52
C GLU A 113 -9.80 -7.19 6.56
N PRO A 114 -11.05 -7.67 6.37
CA PRO A 114 -12.09 -7.54 7.40
C PRO A 114 -11.61 -8.15 8.73
N GLY A 115 -11.69 -7.37 9.81
CA GLY A 115 -11.20 -7.79 11.12
C GLY A 115 -9.71 -7.48 11.37
N GLY A 116 -8.98 -6.91 10.42
CA GLY A 116 -7.59 -6.48 10.61
C GLY A 116 -7.44 -5.40 11.70
N ILE A 117 -8.40 -4.50 11.79
CA ILE A 117 -8.60 -3.57 12.91
C ILE A 117 -10.04 -3.75 13.40
N THR A 118 -10.21 -3.89 14.71
CA THR A 118 -11.52 -4.05 15.33
C THR A 118 -11.70 -3.12 16.52
N LEU A 119 -12.92 -2.68 16.75
CA LEU A 119 -13.25 -1.80 17.86
C LEU A 119 -14.50 -2.32 18.60
N PRO A 120 -14.61 -2.13 19.91
CA PRO A 120 -15.84 -2.41 20.60
C PRO A 120 -16.98 -1.52 20.08
N PRO A 121 -18.24 -1.97 20.06
CA PRO A 121 -19.37 -1.13 19.69
C PRO A 121 -19.63 -0.05 20.74
N ALA A 122 -20.37 0.99 20.37
CA ALA A 122 -20.88 1.97 21.31
C ALA A 122 -22.20 1.49 21.94
N ASP A 123 -22.42 1.81 23.23
CA ASP A 123 -23.73 1.64 23.87
C ASP A 123 -24.69 2.79 23.49
N LYS A 124 -25.94 2.71 23.93
CA LYS A 124 -26.97 3.73 23.68
C LYS A 124 -26.66 5.10 24.27
N LEU A 125 -25.74 5.17 25.22
CA LEU A 125 -25.30 6.39 25.90
C LEU A 125 -24.01 6.95 25.30
N GLY A 126 -23.50 6.38 24.20
CA GLY A 126 -22.26 6.81 23.57
C GLY A 126 -21.02 6.46 24.39
N ARG A 127 -21.03 5.35 25.10
CA ARG A 127 -19.85 4.80 25.81
C ARG A 127 -19.44 3.50 25.16
N ILE A 128 -18.24 3.01 25.48
CA ILE A 128 -17.80 1.67 25.06
C ILE A 128 -18.78 0.65 25.68
N ALA A 129 -19.38 -0.19 24.84
CA ALA A 129 -20.30 -1.21 25.31
C ALA A 129 -19.55 -2.30 26.09
N ASP A 130 -20.12 -2.74 27.21
CA ASP A 130 -19.63 -3.89 27.97
C ASP A 130 -20.06 -5.20 27.29
N THR A 131 -19.36 -5.55 26.20
CA THR A 131 -19.61 -6.75 25.40
C THR A 131 -18.31 -7.29 24.83
N ARG A 132 -18.32 -8.60 24.48
CA ARG A 132 -17.20 -9.20 23.73
C ARG A 132 -17.31 -8.98 22.21
N GLU A 133 -18.40 -8.39 21.76
CA GLU A 133 -18.57 -8.09 20.34
C GLU A 133 -17.54 -7.06 19.87
N GLN A 134 -17.07 -7.26 18.64
CA GLN A 134 -16.14 -6.35 17.97
C GLN A 134 -16.70 -6.02 16.60
N GLN A 135 -16.58 -4.78 16.19
CA GLN A 135 -16.91 -4.33 14.85
C GLN A 135 -15.64 -4.05 14.05
N SER A 136 -15.61 -4.50 12.81
CA SER A 136 -14.48 -4.29 11.92
C SER A 136 -14.43 -2.84 11.45
N VAL A 137 -13.24 -2.25 11.49
CA VAL A 137 -12.93 -0.95 10.87
C VAL A 137 -12.49 -1.21 9.43
N LYS A 138 -13.07 -0.48 8.48
CA LYS A 138 -12.61 -0.56 7.08
C LYS A 138 -11.24 0.11 6.96
N VAL A 139 -10.20 -0.65 6.62
CA VAL A 139 -8.86 -0.11 6.37
C VAL A 139 -8.60 -0.08 4.87
N ASN A 140 -8.27 1.09 4.34
CA ASN A 140 -7.81 1.24 2.96
C ASN A 140 -6.32 1.59 2.97
N ILE A 141 -5.55 0.89 2.13
CA ILE A 141 -4.13 1.18 1.94
C ILE A 141 -3.96 1.83 0.57
N HIS A 142 -3.42 3.03 0.57
CA HIS A 142 -3.11 3.83 -0.62
C HIS A 142 -1.60 3.85 -0.82
N TYR A 143 -1.16 3.77 -2.07
CA TYR A 143 0.25 3.82 -2.41
C TYR A 143 0.52 4.94 -3.40
N MET A 144 1.49 5.79 -3.07
CA MET A 144 2.06 6.77 -3.99
C MET A 144 3.48 6.37 -4.36
N VAL A 145 3.84 6.59 -5.61
CA VAL A 145 5.17 6.29 -6.14
C VAL A 145 6.12 7.43 -5.79
N GLY A 146 7.25 7.11 -5.16
CA GLY A 146 8.35 8.02 -4.85
C GLY A 146 9.46 8.04 -5.91
N ASN A 147 10.66 8.44 -5.49
CA ASN A 147 11.82 8.49 -6.38
C ASN A 147 12.70 7.22 -6.35
N HIS A 148 12.58 6.35 -5.35
CA HIS A 148 13.26 5.04 -5.30
C HIS A 148 12.44 3.93 -5.96
N ASP A 149 11.15 4.12 -6.13
CA ASP A 149 10.23 3.17 -6.73
C ASP A 149 9.51 3.73 -7.99
N TRP A 150 10.04 4.81 -8.61
CA TRP A 150 9.50 5.49 -9.80
C TRP A 150 9.28 4.57 -11.01
N PHE A 151 9.97 3.45 -11.05
CA PHE A 151 9.89 2.44 -12.12
C PHE A 151 8.48 1.89 -12.30
N PHE A 152 7.68 1.86 -11.25
CA PHE A 152 6.29 1.40 -11.29
C PHE A 152 5.37 2.31 -12.12
N ARG A 153 5.70 3.61 -12.28
CA ARG A 153 4.96 4.52 -13.17
C ARG A 153 4.95 4.03 -14.63
N HIS A 154 6.07 3.47 -15.09
CA HIS A 154 6.17 2.97 -16.47
C HIS A 154 5.38 1.68 -16.69
N LYS A 155 5.36 0.80 -15.71
CA LYS A 155 4.61 -0.47 -15.78
C LYS A 155 3.10 -0.22 -15.77
N TRP A 156 2.64 0.74 -14.97
CA TRP A 156 1.23 1.10 -14.87
C TRP A 156 0.70 1.74 -16.16
N ARG A 157 1.44 2.66 -16.77
CA ARG A 157 1.09 3.27 -18.07
C ARG A 157 0.96 2.24 -19.20
N ARG A 158 1.83 1.22 -19.23
CA ARG A 158 1.76 0.17 -20.27
C ARG A 158 0.53 -0.73 -20.10
N ASN A 159 0.15 -1.05 -18.88
CA ASN A 159 -1.04 -1.86 -18.60
C ASN A 159 -2.33 -1.09 -18.85
N SER A 160 -2.39 0.19 -18.49
CA SER A 160 -3.54 1.06 -18.78
C SER A 160 -3.75 1.24 -20.30
N ALA A 161 -2.67 1.36 -21.07
CA ALA A 161 -2.74 1.45 -22.53
C ALA A 161 -3.21 0.14 -23.17
N ARG A 162 -2.89 -1.02 -22.60
CA ARG A 162 -3.38 -2.33 -23.07
C ARG A 162 -4.85 -2.55 -22.74
N THR A 163 -5.31 -2.15 -21.56
CA THR A 163 -6.73 -2.24 -21.17
C THR A 163 -7.61 -1.30 -21.97
N CYS A 164 -7.10 -0.15 -22.38
CA CYS A 164 -7.84 0.77 -23.26
C CYS A 164 -7.93 0.28 -24.72
N ARG A 165 -6.98 -0.56 -25.19
CA ARG A 165 -7.00 -1.12 -26.55
C ARG A 165 -7.94 -2.32 -26.73
N THR A 166 -8.33 -2.99 -25.65
CA THR A 166 -9.19 -4.20 -25.72
C THR A 166 -10.69 -3.93 -25.58
N ARG A 167 -11.10 -2.65 -25.40
CA ARG A 167 -12.51 -2.27 -25.45
C ARG A 167 -12.83 -1.48 -26.71
N ARG A 168 -12.62 -2.09 -27.88
CA ARG A 168 -13.44 -1.73 -29.04
C ARG A 168 -14.63 -2.65 -29.05
N PHE A 169 -15.70 -2.18 -28.46
CA PHE A 169 -16.97 -2.85 -28.42
C PHE A 169 -17.71 -2.64 -29.73
N THR A 170 -18.23 -3.71 -30.28
CA THR A 170 -19.29 -3.72 -31.28
C THR A 170 -20.55 -3.12 -30.72
N ASP A 171 -21.12 -2.21 -31.49
CA ASP A 171 -22.32 -1.45 -31.27
C ASP A 171 -23.55 -2.28 -30.91
N SER A 172 -24.34 -1.79 -29.95
CA SER A 172 -25.79 -1.62 -30.16
C SER A 172 -26.42 -0.88 -28.96
N ALA A 173 -26.89 0.32 -29.28
CA ALA A 173 -28.05 1.03 -28.75
C ALA A 173 -28.14 1.45 -27.27
N ARG A 174 -28.20 2.77 -27.12
CA ARG A 174 -28.92 3.65 -26.17
C ARG A 174 -28.16 4.32 -25.05
N SER A 175 -28.13 5.63 -25.23
CA SER A 175 -28.35 6.72 -24.25
C SER A 175 -27.29 7.04 -23.19
N THR A 176 -26.64 8.15 -23.45
CA THR A 176 -26.31 9.30 -22.55
C THR A 176 -25.79 9.03 -21.13
N THR A 177 -24.53 9.32 -20.85
CA THR A 177 -24.09 10.46 -20.04
C THR A 177 -22.55 10.54 -19.98
N TYR A 178 -22.05 11.76 -20.13
CA TYR A 178 -20.63 12.13 -20.08
C TYR A 178 -20.05 11.96 -18.67
N GLY A 179 -18.94 11.27 -18.54
CA GLY A 179 -18.05 11.32 -17.41
C GLY A 179 -16.62 11.56 -17.91
N ARG A 180 -16.05 12.73 -17.60
CA ARG A 180 -14.67 13.08 -17.91
C ARG A 180 -13.72 12.25 -17.08
N CYS A 181 -12.75 11.61 -17.74
CA CYS A 181 -11.53 11.15 -17.08
C CYS A 181 -10.51 12.31 -17.14
N CYS A 182 -10.08 12.75 -15.98
CA CYS A 182 -8.81 13.44 -15.78
C CYS A 182 -7.76 12.46 -15.33
#